data_ce96c83d1ff4bd671d27758f8bdff930
#
_entry.id   ce96c83d1ff4bd671d27758f8bdff930
#
_cell.length_a   1.000
_cell.length_b   1.000
_cell.length_c   1.000
_cell.angle_alpha   90.00
_cell.angle_beta   90.00
_cell.angle_gamma   90.00
#
_symmetry.space_group_name_H-M   'P 1'
#
loop_
_entity.id
_entity.type
_entity.pdbx_description
1 polymer ?
#
loop_
_entity_poly.entity_id
_entity_poly.type
_entity_poly.pdbx_seq_one_letter_code
_entity_poly.pdbx_strand_id
1 'polypeptide(L)'
;MAKTRVAAIEGWFTLDDEPRLIGTKCVESGTYFFPPETTMSRAPGFADSELVPVELSRTGRVWSFTSAGYKPPDPFVAQSDPYVPFCIAAVELADEQLVVLGQCVGDVTIDDLHLGLEMELVLDTLFEDDDNEHVVWKWQPVGWISKGDA
;
A
#
# COMPACT_ATOMS: atom_id res chain seq x y z
N MET A 1 -6.59 24.24 14.36
CA MET A 1 -7.47 23.59 13.39
C MET A 1 -6.87 22.28 12.88
N ALA A 2 -7.72 21.27 12.79
CA ALA A 2 -7.26 19.99 12.24
C ALA A 2 -6.99 20.14 10.75
N LYS A 3 -5.91 19.53 10.27
CA LYS A 3 -5.58 19.51 8.85
C LYS A 3 -6.53 18.56 8.11
N THR A 4 -6.78 18.84 6.85
CA THR A 4 -7.58 17.96 5.99
C THR A 4 -6.73 16.77 5.57
N ARG A 5 -7.27 15.56 5.70
CA ARG A 5 -6.60 14.36 5.20
C ARG A 5 -6.83 14.24 3.71
N VAL A 6 -5.74 14.15 2.95
CA VAL A 6 -5.79 13.98 1.49
C VAL A 6 -4.88 12.82 1.08
N ALA A 7 -5.21 12.18 -0.02
CA ALA A 7 -4.37 11.11 -0.56
C ALA A 7 -3.07 11.69 -1.11
N ALA A 8 -1.94 11.12 -0.71
CA ALA A 8 -0.65 11.50 -1.29
C ALA A 8 -0.59 11.14 -2.77
N ILE A 9 -1.32 10.09 -3.17
CA ILE A 9 -1.44 9.65 -4.56
C ILE A 9 -2.93 9.47 -4.83
N GLU A 10 -3.54 10.42 -5.52
CA GLU A 10 -4.96 10.37 -5.81
C GLU A 10 -5.33 9.22 -6.74
N GLY A 11 -6.47 8.60 -6.48
CA GLY A 11 -7.02 7.54 -7.33
C GLY A 11 -6.46 6.15 -7.06
N TRP A 12 -5.52 6.01 -6.13
CA TRP A 12 -4.92 4.72 -5.83
C TRP A 12 -5.56 4.02 -4.63
N PHE A 13 -6.25 4.75 -3.77
CA PHE A 13 -6.91 4.17 -2.59
C PHE A 13 -8.03 5.09 -2.10
N THR A 14 -8.91 4.53 -1.25
CA THR A 14 -10.02 5.28 -0.66
C THR A 14 -9.62 5.85 0.71
N LEU A 15 -10.30 6.94 1.11
CA LEU A 15 -10.04 7.63 2.38
C LEU A 15 -11.20 7.47 3.36
N ASP A 16 -11.67 6.25 3.54
CA ASP A 16 -12.77 5.98 4.49
C ASP A 16 -12.28 5.13 5.66
N ASP A 17 -13.22 4.70 6.52
CA ASP A 17 -12.90 3.91 7.72
C ASP A 17 -12.32 2.55 7.40
N GLU A 18 -12.64 2.02 6.22
CA GLU A 18 -12.10 0.76 5.73
C GLU A 18 -11.43 1.01 4.38
N PRO A 19 -10.23 1.64 4.39
CA PRO A 19 -9.59 2.02 3.14
C PRO A 19 -9.25 0.81 2.28
N ARG A 20 -9.40 0.96 0.96
CA ARG A 20 -9.07 -0.08 -0.02
C ARG A 20 -8.22 0.51 -1.11
N LEU A 21 -7.30 -0.29 -1.63
CA LEU A 21 -6.57 0.08 -2.84
C LEU A 21 -7.52 0.01 -4.03
N ILE A 22 -7.33 0.92 -4.97
CA ILE A 22 -8.10 0.96 -6.20
C ILE A 22 -7.20 0.44 -7.32
N GLY A 23 -7.61 -0.64 -7.92
CA GLY A 23 -6.93 -1.20 -9.08
C GLY A 23 -7.85 -1.19 -10.28
N THR A 24 -7.43 -1.86 -11.34
CA THR A 24 -8.28 -2.09 -12.51
C THR A 24 -8.28 -3.58 -12.83
N LYS A 25 -9.39 -4.03 -13.44
CA LYS A 25 -9.53 -5.42 -13.86
C LYS A 25 -9.77 -5.48 -15.35
N CYS A 26 -9.05 -6.34 -16.02
CA CYS A 26 -9.30 -6.66 -17.42
C CYS A 26 -10.53 -7.56 -17.48
N VAL A 27 -11.60 -7.08 -18.11
CA VAL A 27 -12.89 -7.78 -18.13
C VAL A 27 -12.77 -9.16 -18.78
N GLU A 28 -12.04 -9.26 -19.89
CA GLU A 28 -11.95 -10.51 -20.64
C GLU A 28 -10.99 -11.53 -20.03
N SER A 29 -9.82 -11.08 -19.54
CA SER A 29 -8.82 -11.99 -18.98
C SER A 29 -9.00 -12.27 -17.51
N GLY A 30 -9.71 -11.38 -16.79
CA GLY A 30 -9.84 -11.45 -15.33
C GLY A 30 -8.61 -10.98 -14.56
N THR A 31 -7.61 -10.44 -15.25
CA THR A 31 -6.37 -9.99 -14.63
C THR A 31 -6.57 -8.66 -13.91
N TYR A 32 -6.01 -8.56 -12.71
CA TYR A 32 -6.02 -7.33 -11.91
C TYR A 32 -4.70 -6.57 -12.06
N PHE A 33 -4.80 -5.25 -12.01
CA PHE A 33 -3.63 -4.37 -12.08
C PHE A 33 -3.63 -3.37 -10.94
N PHE A 34 -2.48 -3.19 -10.31
CA PHE A 34 -2.23 -2.11 -9.37
C PHE A 34 -0.77 -1.67 -9.52
N PRO A 35 -0.46 -0.38 -9.69
CA PRO A 35 -1.40 0.76 -9.76
C PRO A 35 -2.43 0.62 -10.88
N PRO A 36 -3.57 1.37 -10.80
CA PRO A 36 -4.62 1.23 -11.80
C PRO A 36 -4.10 1.46 -13.22
N GLU A 37 -4.25 0.47 -14.08
CA GLU A 37 -3.93 0.61 -15.49
C GLU A 37 -5.17 1.18 -16.19
N THR A 38 -5.03 2.28 -16.90
CA THR A 38 -6.17 2.98 -17.52
C THR A 38 -6.07 3.10 -19.04
N THR A 39 -4.91 2.78 -19.61
CA THR A 39 -4.66 2.95 -21.04
C THR A 39 -5.03 1.72 -21.85
N MET A 40 -4.53 0.56 -21.45
CA MET A 40 -4.77 -0.69 -22.14
C MET A 40 -4.49 -1.86 -21.20
N SER A 41 -5.15 -3.01 -21.44
CA SER A 41 -4.85 -4.19 -20.67
C SER A 41 -3.45 -4.70 -21.01
N ARG A 42 -2.67 -5.02 -19.98
CA ARG A 42 -1.34 -5.59 -20.17
C ARG A 42 -1.34 -7.11 -20.14
N ALA A 43 -2.51 -7.72 -20.03
CA ALA A 43 -2.63 -9.16 -20.14
C ALA A 43 -2.33 -9.57 -21.60
N PRO A 44 -1.43 -10.55 -21.83
CA PRO A 44 -1.07 -10.95 -23.17
C PRO A 44 -2.29 -11.37 -23.99
N GLY A 45 -2.45 -10.77 -25.17
CA GLY A 45 -3.57 -11.06 -26.07
C GLY A 45 -4.85 -10.30 -25.78
N PHE A 46 -4.88 -9.42 -24.75
CA PHE A 46 -6.08 -8.73 -24.32
C PHE A 46 -5.95 -7.20 -24.33
N ALA A 47 -5.05 -6.66 -25.17
CA ALA A 47 -4.80 -5.22 -25.19
C ALA A 47 -6.05 -4.37 -25.46
N ASP A 48 -7.01 -4.91 -26.22
CA ASP A 48 -8.25 -4.20 -26.56
C ASP A 48 -9.38 -4.44 -25.57
N SER A 49 -9.13 -5.22 -24.51
CA SER A 49 -10.14 -5.50 -23.50
C SER A 49 -10.45 -4.27 -22.65
N GLU A 50 -11.70 -4.16 -22.20
CA GLU A 50 -12.11 -3.12 -21.28
C GLU A 50 -11.44 -3.29 -19.93
N LEU A 51 -11.02 -2.16 -19.35
CA LEU A 51 -10.49 -2.10 -17.99
C LEU A 51 -11.53 -1.38 -17.11
N VAL A 52 -11.88 -2.00 -15.98
CA VAL A 52 -12.83 -1.41 -15.03
C VAL A 52 -12.16 -1.17 -13.69
N PRO A 53 -12.45 -0.03 -13.02
CA PRO A 53 -11.91 0.20 -11.68
C PRO A 53 -12.53 -0.79 -10.70
N VAL A 54 -11.70 -1.28 -9.78
CA VAL A 54 -12.16 -2.21 -8.73
C VAL A 54 -11.49 -1.85 -7.41
N GLU A 55 -12.21 -2.09 -6.31
CA GLU A 55 -11.61 -2.01 -4.98
C GLU A 55 -10.99 -3.35 -4.65
N LEU A 56 -9.72 -3.32 -4.24
CA LEU A 56 -8.96 -4.52 -3.96
C LEU A 56 -9.15 -4.97 -2.51
N SER A 57 -8.77 -6.22 -2.21
CA SER A 57 -8.83 -6.76 -0.86
C SER A 57 -7.97 -5.93 0.10
N ARG A 58 -8.41 -5.81 1.36
CA ARG A 58 -7.66 -5.10 2.41
C ARG A 58 -6.66 -5.99 3.13
N THR A 59 -6.73 -7.28 2.91
CA THR A 59 -5.88 -8.26 3.58
C THR A 59 -5.18 -9.14 2.56
N GLY A 60 -4.07 -9.70 2.97
CA GLY A 60 -3.30 -10.63 2.16
C GLY A 60 -2.22 -11.25 3.01
N ARG A 61 -1.27 -11.91 2.37
CA ARG A 61 -0.17 -12.59 3.06
C ARG A 61 1.17 -12.09 2.53
N VAL A 62 2.15 -12.01 3.41
CA VAL A 62 3.51 -11.61 3.02
C VAL A 62 4.05 -12.60 2.00
N TRP A 63 4.35 -12.10 0.81
CA TRP A 63 4.99 -12.84 -0.28
C TRP A 63 6.51 -12.65 -0.23
N SER A 64 6.94 -11.43 0.13
CA SER A 64 8.35 -11.10 0.33
C SER A 64 8.44 -9.84 1.19
N PHE A 65 9.59 -9.60 1.81
CA PHE A 65 9.80 -8.41 2.61
C PHE A 65 11.28 -8.05 2.68
N THR A 66 11.55 -6.77 3.00
CA THR A 66 12.91 -6.27 3.20
C THR A 66 12.88 -5.07 4.14
N SER A 67 14.05 -4.62 4.55
CA SER A 67 14.21 -3.41 5.32
C SER A 67 14.96 -2.35 4.50
N ALA A 68 14.46 -1.12 4.53
CA ALA A 68 15.15 0.02 3.95
C ALA A 68 16.14 0.57 4.98
N GLY A 69 17.30 -0.06 5.10
CA GLY A 69 18.31 0.26 6.09
C GLY A 69 19.07 1.55 5.83
N TYR A 70 18.87 2.16 4.66
CA TYR A 70 19.45 3.47 4.32
C TYR A 70 18.39 4.33 3.64
N LYS A 71 18.55 5.66 3.77
CA LYS A 71 17.59 6.58 3.17
C LYS A 71 17.68 6.52 1.65
N PRO A 72 16.57 6.17 0.96
CA PRO A 72 16.55 6.19 -0.50
C PRO A 72 16.80 7.60 -1.05
N PRO A 73 17.35 7.72 -2.27
CA PRO A 73 17.56 9.03 -2.89
C PRO A 73 16.22 9.70 -3.27
N ASP A 74 16.27 11.03 -3.45
CA ASP A 74 15.09 11.76 -3.91
C ASP A 74 14.50 11.11 -5.18
N PRO A 75 13.19 11.12 -5.37
CA PRO A 75 12.17 11.91 -4.64
C PRO A 75 11.57 11.25 -3.39
N PHE A 76 12.25 10.31 -2.78
CA PHE A 76 11.78 9.68 -1.55
C PHE A 76 11.57 10.74 -0.45
N VAL A 77 10.43 10.66 0.26
CA VAL A 77 10.11 11.53 1.39
C VAL A 77 10.29 10.75 2.69
N ALA A 78 11.28 11.14 3.48
CA ALA A 78 11.50 10.54 4.79
C ALA A 78 10.50 11.11 5.79
N GLN A 79 10.00 10.24 6.68
CA GLN A 79 9.02 10.63 7.71
C GLN A 79 9.70 11.23 8.95
N SER A 80 11.00 11.12 9.05
CA SER A 80 11.74 11.61 10.21
C SER A 80 13.14 12.06 9.82
N ASP A 81 13.71 12.90 10.68
CA ASP A 81 15.10 13.35 10.59
C ASP A 81 15.66 13.32 12.02
N PRO A 82 16.64 12.44 12.35
CA PRO A 82 17.38 11.58 11.41
C PRO A 82 16.51 10.46 10.83
N TYR A 83 16.96 9.90 9.72
CA TYR A 83 16.27 8.82 9.04
C TYR A 83 16.17 7.58 9.94
N VAL A 84 14.98 7.03 10.03
CA VAL A 84 14.71 5.77 10.74
C VAL A 84 14.41 4.69 9.70
N PRO A 85 15.13 3.56 9.70
CA PRO A 85 14.82 2.45 8.79
C PRO A 85 13.40 1.95 8.98
N PHE A 86 12.78 1.50 7.88
CA PHE A 86 11.45 0.92 7.89
C PHE A 86 11.42 -0.35 7.05
N CYS A 87 10.39 -1.18 7.25
CA CYS A 87 10.22 -2.39 6.45
C CYS A 87 9.33 -2.12 5.26
N ILE A 88 9.56 -2.88 4.20
CA ILE A 88 8.74 -2.90 2.99
C ILE A 88 8.25 -4.33 2.82
N ALA A 89 6.95 -4.51 2.64
CA ALA A 89 6.37 -5.83 2.42
C ALA A 89 5.71 -5.90 1.04
N ALA A 90 5.90 -7.00 0.36
CA ALA A 90 5.16 -7.37 -0.84
C ALA A 90 4.06 -8.32 -0.36
N VAL A 91 2.82 -7.87 -0.43
CA VAL A 91 1.66 -8.60 0.10
C VAL A 91 0.84 -9.14 -1.06
N GLU A 92 0.63 -10.47 -1.07
CA GLU A 92 -0.26 -11.10 -2.03
C GLU A 92 -1.69 -10.98 -1.51
N LEU A 93 -2.53 -10.23 -2.22
CA LEU A 93 -3.90 -10.00 -1.82
C LEU A 93 -4.73 -11.28 -1.87
N ALA A 94 -5.65 -11.43 -0.91
CA ALA A 94 -6.37 -12.68 -0.68
C ALA A 94 -7.20 -13.14 -1.88
N ASP A 95 -7.97 -12.23 -2.49
CA ASP A 95 -8.90 -12.59 -3.56
C ASP A 95 -8.30 -12.45 -4.95
N GLU A 96 -7.49 -11.43 -5.16
CA GLU A 96 -6.95 -11.08 -6.48
C GLU A 96 -5.67 -11.82 -6.79
N GLN A 97 -4.97 -12.31 -5.77
CA GLN A 97 -3.64 -12.92 -5.90
C GLN A 97 -2.62 -11.97 -6.54
N LEU A 98 -2.87 -10.68 -6.41
CA LEU A 98 -2.02 -9.61 -6.88
C LEU A 98 -1.06 -9.21 -5.76
N VAL A 99 0.23 -9.09 -6.09
CA VAL A 99 1.23 -8.69 -5.10
C VAL A 99 1.39 -7.18 -5.12
N VAL A 100 1.20 -6.54 -3.96
CA VAL A 100 1.30 -5.09 -3.81
C VAL A 100 2.39 -4.74 -2.81
N LEU A 101 3.34 -3.92 -3.24
CA LEU A 101 4.39 -3.39 -2.36
C LEU A 101 3.86 -2.23 -1.54
N GLY A 102 4.27 -2.17 -0.28
CA GLY A 102 3.99 -1.03 0.58
C GLY A 102 4.91 -1.01 1.78
N GLN A 103 5.07 0.16 2.37
CA GLN A 103 5.81 0.28 3.62
C GLN A 103 5.00 -0.35 4.74
N CYS A 104 5.70 -0.93 5.72
CA CYS A 104 5.04 -1.35 6.96
C CYS A 104 4.93 -0.16 7.91
N VAL A 105 3.99 -0.22 8.85
CA VAL A 105 3.89 0.82 9.89
C VAL A 105 5.21 0.92 10.66
N GLY A 106 5.49 2.11 11.23
CA GLY A 106 6.82 2.50 11.66
C GLY A 106 7.50 1.61 12.69
N ASP A 107 6.75 0.91 13.54
CA ASP A 107 7.33 0.06 14.59
C ASP A 107 7.40 -1.41 14.24
N VAL A 108 7.02 -1.80 13.03
CA VAL A 108 7.20 -3.16 12.51
C VAL A 108 8.66 -3.34 12.10
N THR A 109 9.29 -4.42 12.58
CA THR A 109 10.68 -4.76 12.25
C THR A 109 10.73 -6.04 11.43
N ILE A 110 11.91 -6.35 10.88
CA ILE A 110 12.11 -7.60 10.14
C ILE A 110 11.78 -8.83 11.01
N ASP A 111 12.05 -8.73 12.31
CA ASP A 111 11.77 -9.84 13.24
C ASP A 111 10.27 -10.12 13.40
N ASP A 112 9.44 -9.15 13.10
CA ASP A 112 7.98 -9.28 13.16
C ASP A 112 7.39 -9.90 11.89
N LEU A 113 8.16 -9.98 10.81
CA LEU A 113 7.69 -10.44 9.50
C LEU A 113 8.17 -11.85 9.17
N HIS A 114 7.32 -12.61 8.50
CA HIS A 114 7.67 -13.90 7.92
C HIS A 114 6.78 -14.17 6.70
N LEU A 115 7.22 -15.05 5.82
CA LEU A 115 6.43 -15.41 4.64
C LEU A 115 5.12 -16.07 5.08
N GLY A 116 4.02 -15.65 4.48
CA GLY A 116 2.69 -16.15 4.82
C GLY A 116 1.98 -15.43 5.96
N LEU A 117 2.65 -14.47 6.62
CA LEU A 117 2.02 -13.66 7.68
C LEU A 117 0.85 -12.87 7.10
N GLU A 118 -0.30 -12.91 7.77
CA GLU A 118 -1.44 -12.11 7.35
C GLU A 118 -1.23 -10.64 7.64
N MET A 119 -1.47 -9.83 6.64
CA MET A 119 -1.30 -8.38 6.69
C MET A 119 -2.60 -7.68 6.35
N GLU A 120 -2.80 -6.50 6.92
CA GLU A 120 -3.95 -5.66 6.62
C GLU A 120 -3.50 -4.28 6.17
N LEU A 121 -4.32 -3.65 5.34
CA LEU A 121 -4.08 -2.32 4.81
C LEU A 121 -4.53 -1.28 5.82
N VAL A 122 -3.67 -0.28 6.04
CA VAL A 122 -4.02 0.89 6.85
C VAL A 122 -3.54 2.14 6.12
N LEU A 123 -4.05 3.29 6.53
CA LEU A 123 -3.56 4.58 6.05
C LEU A 123 -2.69 5.22 7.13
N ASP A 124 -1.62 5.87 6.71
CA ASP A 124 -0.73 6.57 7.61
C ASP A 124 -0.23 7.84 6.95
N THR A 125 0.18 8.80 7.75
CA THR A 125 0.67 10.07 7.24
C THR A 125 2.03 9.90 6.57
N LEU A 126 2.14 10.35 5.33
CA LEU A 126 3.41 10.40 4.62
C LEU A 126 4.16 11.70 4.94
N PHE A 127 3.46 12.82 4.85
CA PHE A 127 3.97 14.13 5.24
C PHE A 127 2.81 15.09 5.46
N GLU A 128 3.08 16.23 6.09
CA GLU A 128 2.09 17.28 6.33
C GLU A 128 2.60 18.60 5.77
N ASP A 129 1.67 19.42 5.27
CA ASP A 129 1.92 20.82 4.93
C ASP A 129 1.04 21.72 5.83
N ASP A 130 0.94 23.01 5.51
CA ASP A 130 0.19 23.95 6.36
C ASP A 130 -1.30 23.64 6.45
N ASP A 131 -1.86 23.09 5.39
CA ASP A 131 -3.32 22.88 5.26
C ASP A 131 -3.74 21.40 5.30
N ASN A 132 -2.85 20.49 4.90
CA ASN A 132 -3.20 19.11 4.63
C ASN A 132 -2.26 18.11 5.28
N GLU A 133 -2.84 16.97 5.68
CA GLU A 133 -2.13 15.77 6.06
C GLU A 133 -2.20 14.81 4.87
N HIS A 134 -1.04 14.56 4.25
CA HIS A 134 -0.96 13.68 3.08
C HIS A 134 -0.74 12.24 3.53
N VAL A 135 -1.71 11.38 3.25
CA VAL A 135 -1.68 9.98 3.71
C VAL A 135 -1.40 9.03 2.56
N VAL A 136 -0.85 7.88 2.91
CA VAL A 136 -0.52 6.79 1.99
C VAL A 136 -0.89 5.48 2.66
N TRP A 137 -1.08 4.42 1.85
CA TRP A 137 -1.34 3.10 2.42
C TRP A 137 -0.06 2.54 3.03
N LYS A 138 -0.24 1.74 4.08
CA LYS A 138 0.81 0.93 4.68
C LYS A 138 0.26 -0.43 5.04
N TRP A 139 1.17 -1.37 5.25
CA TRP A 139 0.83 -2.72 5.68
C TRP A 139 1.17 -2.90 7.15
N GLN A 140 0.34 -3.63 7.87
CA GLN A 140 0.64 -4.07 9.23
C GLN A 140 0.13 -5.49 9.43
N PRO A 141 0.75 -6.28 10.35
CA PRO A 141 0.19 -7.59 10.69
C PRO A 141 -1.24 -7.43 11.20
N VAL A 142 -2.11 -8.35 10.83
CA VAL A 142 -3.52 -8.32 11.28
C VAL A 142 -3.55 -8.32 12.80
N GLY A 143 -4.32 -7.37 13.37
CA GLY A 143 -4.39 -7.20 14.81
C GLY A 143 -3.19 -6.54 15.45
N TRP A 144 -2.32 -5.92 14.65
CA TRP A 144 -1.11 -5.26 15.14
C TRP A 144 -1.44 -4.14 16.13
N ILE A 145 -0.74 -4.17 17.26
CA ILE A 145 -0.82 -3.10 18.25
C ILE A 145 0.55 -2.43 18.27
N SER A 146 0.57 -1.12 18.07
CA SER A 146 1.81 -0.37 18.06
C SER A 146 2.58 -0.57 19.36
N LYS A 147 3.88 -0.83 19.25
CA LYS A 147 4.73 -1.10 20.43
C LYS A 147 4.75 0.06 21.39
N GLY A 148 4.57 1.29 20.90
CA GLY A 148 4.50 2.48 21.73
C GLY A 148 3.20 2.62 22.50
N ASP A 149 2.16 1.87 22.14
CA ASP A 149 0.84 1.91 22.78
C ASP A 149 0.62 0.75 23.78
N ALA A 150 1.59 -0.12 23.89
CA ALA A 150 1.50 -1.29 24.78
C ALA A 150 1.71 -0.92 26.25
#